data_94581e2305877604b3e506575a5e1a93
#
_entry.id   94581e2305877604b3e506575a5e1a93
#
_cell.length_a   1.000
_cell.length_b   1.000
_cell.length_c   1.000
_cell.angle_alpha   90.00
_cell.angle_beta   90.00
_cell.angle_gamma   90.00
#
_symmetry.space_group_name_H-M   'P 1'
#
loop_
_entity.id
_entity.type
_entity.pdbx_description
1 polymer ?
#
loop_
_entity_poly.entity_id
_entity_poly.type
_entity_poly.pdbx_seq_one_letter_code
_entity_poly.pdbx_strand_id
1 'polypeptide(L)'
;METPLPQELPPVTLILGGARSGKTAHAEALVLGSGLQPVYLATAQALDAEMAERIRRHRLQRAQGWLTVEEPLELPHAVADAAGANRSVLVDCLTLWLTNLLLAGRDVEAAGDQLSAHLADLPGPVVLVSNEVGLGVVPMGELSRTFVDHAGRLHQRLAAAADRVRFVAAGLPLDLKAPGGRR
;
A
#
# COMPACT_ATOMS: atom_id res chain seq x y z
N MET A 1 13.66 -26.79 -14.49
CA MET A 1 13.25 -25.97 -13.35
C MET A 1 11.78 -25.62 -13.58
N GLU A 2 10.87 -26.25 -12.83
CA GLU A 2 9.44 -25.95 -12.96
C GLU A 2 9.18 -24.52 -12.51
N THR A 3 8.52 -23.76 -13.36
CA THR A 3 8.02 -22.43 -12.98
C THR A 3 6.97 -22.66 -11.88
N PRO A 4 7.11 -22.07 -10.68
CA PRO A 4 6.11 -22.23 -9.66
C PRO A 4 4.75 -21.74 -10.19
N LEU A 5 3.68 -22.49 -9.88
CA LEU A 5 2.33 -22.13 -10.27
C LEU A 5 1.99 -20.73 -9.76
N PRO A 6 1.26 -19.92 -10.55
CA PRO A 6 0.83 -18.59 -10.12
C PRO A 6 0.12 -18.67 -8.76
N GLN A 7 0.55 -17.85 -7.81
CA GLN A 7 -0.05 -17.79 -6.49
C GLN A 7 -1.28 -16.89 -6.55
N GLU A 8 -2.46 -17.45 -6.28
CA GLU A 8 -3.69 -16.66 -6.26
C GLU A 8 -3.60 -15.57 -5.18
N LEU A 9 -3.69 -14.30 -5.63
CA LEU A 9 -3.75 -13.15 -4.74
C LEU A 9 -5.20 -12.96 -4.28
N PRO A 10 -5.44 -12.76 -2.97
CA PRO A 10 -6.75 -12.29 -2.51
C PRO A 10 -7.11 -10.95 -3.15
N PRO A 11 -8.40 -10.63 -3.30
CA PRO A 11 -8.85 -9.37 -3.91
C PRO A 11 -8.18 -8.14 -3.28
N VAL A 12 -8.12 -8.09 -1.95
CA VAL A 12 -7.45 -6.99 -1.23
C VAL A 12 -6.47 -7.53 -0.19
N THR A 13 -5.21 -7.12 -0.31
CA THR A 13 -4.16 -7.43 0.67
C THR A 13 -3.58 -6.14 1.24
N LEU A 14 -3.60 -6.00 2.56
CA LEU A 14 -2.92 -4.91 3.28
C LEU A 14 -1.62 -5.42 3.89
N ILE A 15 -0.52 -4.72 3.60
CA ILE A 15 0.81 -5.04 4.14
C ILE A 15 1.31 -3.88 4.99
N LEU A 16 1.48 -4.15 6.27
CA LEU A 16 1.98 -3.23 7.28
C LEU A 16 3.39 -3.60 7.69
N GLY A 17 4.13 -2.66 8.23
CA GLY A 17 5.44 -2.89 8.83
C GLY A 17 6.25 -1.61 8.99
N GLY A 18 7.26 -1.64 9.85
CA GLY A 18 8.13 -0.49 10.10
C GLY A 18 8.98 -0.07 8.88
N ALA A 19 9.66 1.05 8.99
CA ALA A 19 10.62 1.48 7.98
C ALA A 19 11.69 0.39 7.77
N ARG A 20 12.04 0.11 6.51
CA ARG A 20 13.03 -0.92 6.11
C ARG A 20 12.73 -2.33 6.60
N SER A 21 11.47 -2.65 6.90
CA SER A 21 11.05 -4.00 7.34
C SER A 21 11.08 -5.07 6.23
N GLY A 22 11.22 -4.68 4.96
CA GLY A 22 11.12 -5.58 3.81
C GLY A 22 9.72 -5.66 3.20
N LYS A 23 8.74 -4.87 3.70
CA LYS A 23 7.34 -4.91 3.24
C LYS A 23 7.15 -4.66 1.75
N THR A 24 7.86 -3.67 1.17
CA THR A 24 7.74 -3.38 -0.27
C THR A 24 8.25 -4.55 -1.12
N ALA A 25 9.42 -5.12 -0.80
CA ALA A 25 9.94 -6.29 -1.49
C ALA A 25 9.00 -7.50 -1.38
N HIS A 26 8.37 -7.69 -0.20
CA HIS A 26 7.37 -8.72 0.01
C HIS A 26 6.11 -8.48 -0.84
N ALA A 27 5.63 -7.22 -0.92
CA ALA A 27 4.50 -6.83 -1.74
C ALA A 27 4.77 -7.03 -3.25
N GLU A 28 5.93 -6.60 -3.72
CA GLU A 28 6.37 -6.80 -5.11
C GLU A 28 6.43 -8.30 -5.47
N ALA A 29 6.97 -9.13 -4.58
CA ALA A 29 7.03 -10.57 -4.80
C ALA A 29 5.63 -11.21 -4.91
N LEU A 30 4.65 -10.76 -4.10
CA LEU A 30 3.27 -11.22 -4.19
C LEU A 30 2.63 -10.83 -5.53
N VAL A 31 2.77 -9.57 -5.94
CA VAL A 31 2.19 -9.07 -7.21
C VAL A 31 2.82 -9.79 -8.39
N LEU A 32 4.14 -9.93 -8.45
CA LEU A 32 4.83 -10.65 -9.52
C LEU A 32 4.48 -12.14 -9.53
N GLY A 33 4.32 -12.75 -8.35
CA GLY A 33 3.94 -14.15 -8.21
C GLY A 33 2.52 -14.48 -8.65
N SER A 34 1.65 -13.47 -8.82
CA SER A 34 0.28 -13.66 -9.32
C SER A 34 0.22 -14.02 -10.81
N GLY A 35 1.27 -13.73 -11.58
CA GLY A 35 1.30 -13.91 -13.02
C GLY A 35 0.45 -12.90 -13.82
N LEU A 36 -0.20 -11.95 -13.15
CA LEU A 36 -0.96 -10.87 -13.78
C LEU A 36 -0.03 -9.72 -14.19
N GLN A 37 -0.52 -8.82 -15.06
CA GLN A 37 0.22 -7.61 -15.41
C GLN A 37 0.42 -6.73 -14.17
N PRO A 38 1.66 -6.51 -13.69
CA PRO A 38 1.90 -5.72 -12.50
C PRO A 38 1.75 -4.23 -12.78
N VAL A 39 0.99 -3.53 -11.93
CA VAL A 39 0.82 -2.09 -11.94
C VAL A 39 1.34 -1.52 -10.62
N TYR A 40 2.27 -0.58 -10.69
CA TYR A 40 2.82 0.12 -9.52
C TYR A 40 2.19 1.51 -9.43
N LEU A 41 1.40 1.74 -8.42
CA LEU A 41 0.80 3.03 -8.13
C LEU A 41 1.62 3.72 -7.04
N ALA A 42 2.39 4.74 -7.46
CA ALA A 42 3.28 5.50 -6.60
C ALA A 42 2.57 6.74 -6.06
N THR A 43 2.58 6.89 -4.74
CA THR A 43 2.00 8.06 -4.06
C THR A 43 3.04 9.11 -3.67
N ALA A 44 4.33 8.80 -3.84
CA ALA A 44 5.43 9.69 -3.48
C ALA A 44 5.47 10.94 -4.36
N GLN A 45 5.69 12.09 -3.75
CA GLN A 45 6.03 13.36 -4.42
C GLN A 45 7.50 13.70 -4.18
N ALA A 46 8.20 14.14 -5.23
CA ALA A 46 9.58 14.59 -5.14
C ALA A 46 9.62 16.05 -4.64
N LEU A 47 9.30 16.25 -3.36
CA LEU A 47 9.26 17.59 -2.75
C LEU A 47 10.65 18.17 -2.46
N ASP A 48 11.66 17.33 -2.38
CA ASP A 48 13.07 17.70 -2.19
C ASP A 48 14.02 16.77 -2.95
N ALA A 49 15.30 17.12 -2.97
CA ALA A 49 16.33 16.37 -3.70
C ALA A 49 16.56 14.96 -3.11
N GLU A 50 16.42 14.78 -1.81
CA GLU A 50 16.57 13.49 -1.14
C GLU A 50 15.44 12.55 -1.57
N MET A 51 14.20 13.03 -1.55
CA MET A 51 13.04 12.25 -1.97
C MET A 51 13.10 11.94 -3.47
N ALA A 52 13.51 12.88 -4.31
CA ALA A 52 13.71 12.65 -5.75
C ALA A 52 14.72 11.53 -6.00
N GLU A 53 15.85 11.51 -5.29
CA GLU A 53 16.86 10.46 -5.41
C GLU A 53 16.34 9.11 -4.87
N ARG A 54 15.54 9.12 -3.81
CA ARG A 54 14.91 7.92 -3.26
C ARG A 54 13.92 7.31 -4.25
N ILE A 55 13.07 8.12 -4.87
CA ILE A 55 12.12 7.68 -5.91
C ILE A 55 12.88 7.11 -7.12
N ARG A 56 13.94 7.81 -7.57
CA ARG A 56 14.79 7.35 -8.69
C ARG A 56 15.41 5.98 -8.38
N ARG A 57 15.97 5.81 -7.20
CA ARG A 57 16.59 4.55 -6.77
C ARG A 57 15.57 3.41 -6.73
N HIS A 58 14.37 3.68 -6.21
CA HIS A 58 13.28 2.71 -6.13
C HIS A 58 12.80 2.27 -7.53
N ARG A 59 12.73 3.23 -8.49
CA ARG A 59 12.41 2.91 -9.89
C ARG A 59 13.46 2.00 -10.55
N LEU A 60 14.74 2.25 -10.28
CA LEU A 60 15.83 1.47 -10.86
C LEU A 60 15.94 0.05 -10.28
N GLN A 61 15.49 -0.15 -9.05
CA GLN A 61 15.53 -1.45 -8.38
C GLN A 61 14.34 -2.35 -8.75
N ARG A 62 13.25 -1.78 -9.27
CA ARG A 62 12.10 -2.56 -9.71
C ARG A 62 12.43 -3.42 -10.92
N ALA A 63 11.92 -4.66 -10.91
CA ALA A 63 12.00 -5.56 -12.06
C ALA A 63 11.35 -4.91 -13.31
N GLN A 64 11.77 -5.33 -14.50
CA GLN A 64 11.12 -4.90 -15.74
C GLN A 64 9.68 -5.41 -15.81
N GLY A 65 8.82 -4.71 -16.56
CA GLY A 65 7.45 -5.14 -16.84
C GLY A 65 6.36 -4.48 -16.00
N TRP A 66 6.70 -3.60 -15.04
CA TRP A 66 5.73 -2.82 -14.29
C TRP A 66 5.17 -1.66 -15.13
N LEU A 67 3.84 -1.52 -15.15
CA LEU A 67 3.20 -0.26 -15.51
C LEU A 67 3.26 0.65 -14.29
N THR A 68 3.70 1.91 -14.45
CA THR A 68 3.80 2.86 -13.33
C THR A 68 2.77 3.97 -13.50
N VAL A 69 1.97 4.18 -12.47
CA VAL A 69 1.03 5.30 -12.31
C VAL A 69 1.50 6.13 -11.12
N GLU A 70 1.56 7.44 -11.29
CA GLU A 70 1.92 8.38 -10.20
C GLU A 70 0.69 9.18 -9.83
N GLU A 71 0.20 8.97 -8.61
CA GLU A 71 -0.97 9.68 -8.09
C GLU A 71 -0.80 9.98 -6.59
N PRO A 72 -0.50 11.23 -6.24
CA PRO A 72 -0.24 11.60 -4.86
C PRO A 72 -1.49 11.90 -4.01
N LEU A 73 -2.64 12.21 -4.60
CA LEU A 73 -3.82 12.72 -3.89
C LEU A 73 -5.10 11.90 -4.16
N GLU A 74 -5.46 11.71 -5.42
CA GLU A 74 -6.72 11.08 -5.82
C GLU A 74 -6.61 9.55 -5.91
N LEU A 75 -5.94 8.95 -4.92
CA LEU A 75 -5.65 7.52 -4.85
C LEU A 75 -6.87 6.61 -5.06
N PRO A 76 -8.08 6.89 -4.50
CA PRO A 76 -9.25 6.04 -4.70
C PRO A 76 -9.60 5.86 -6.19
N HIS A 77 -9.61 6.95 -6.96
CA HIS A 77 -9.88 6.91 -8.40
C HIS A 77 -8.75 6.24 -9.17
N ALA A 78 -7.49 6.56 -8.83
CA ALA A 78 -6.33 5.96 -9.50
C ALA A 78 -6.26 4.44 -9.31
N VAL A 79 -6.64 3.91 -8.14
CA VAL A 79 -6.73 2.46 -7.90
C VAL A 79 -7.82 1.85 -8.76
N ALA A 80 -9.01 2.46 -8.84
CA ALA A 80 -10.11 1.98 -9.66
C ALA A 80 -9.75 1.94 -11.16
N ASP A 81 -9.10 2.99 -11.67
CA ASP A 81 -8.66 3.09 -13.07
C ASP A 81 -7.51 2.11 -13.41
N ALA A 82 -6.64 1.86 -12.45
CA ALA A 82 -5.51 0.95 -12.61
C ALA A 82 -5.93 -0.53 -12.56
N ALA A 83 -6.98 -0.85 -11.79
CA ALA A 83 -7.46 -2.21 -11.59
C ALA A 83 -8.02 -2.84 -12.88
N GLY A 84 -7.89 -4.15 -12.99
CA GLY A 84 -8.39 -4.90 -14.15
C GLY A 84 -8.29 -6.40 -13.91
N ALA A 85 -9.14 -7.19 -14.55
CA ALA A 85 -9.18 -8.65 -14.38
C ALA A 85 -7.83 -9.35 -14.69
N ASN A 86 -7.01 -8.72 -15.54
CA ASN A 86 -5.68 -9.22 -15.90
C ASN A 86 -4.53 -8.40 -15.28
N ARG A 87 -4.82 -7.56 -14.29
CA ARG A 87 -3.87 -6.67 -13.63
C ARG A 87 -3.82 -6.92 -12.13
N SER A 88 -2.64 -6.75 -11.53
CA SER A 88 -2.43 -6.74 -10.09
C SER A 88 -1.81 -5.40 -9.71
N VAL A 89 -2.49 -4.62 -8.86
CA VAL A 89 -2.07 -3.27 -8.48
C VAL A 89 -1.34 -3.30 -7.15
N LEU A 90 -0.18 -2.66 -7.10
CA LEU A 90 0.58 -2.37 -5.88
C LEU A 90 0.54 -0.88 -5.59
N VAL A 91 0.01 -0.49 -4.45
CA VAL A 91 0.05 0.90 -3.94
C VAL A 91 1.20 1.05 -2.95
N ASP A 92 2.17 1.89 -3.27
CA ASP A 92 3.33 2.19 -2.39
C ASP A 92 3.55 3.72 -2.26
N CYS A 93 3.21 4.32 -1.12
CA CYS A 93 2.60 3.74 0.08
C CYS A 93 1.52 4.66 0.67
N LEU A 94 0.63 4.10 1.48
CA LEU A 94 -0.46 4.85 2.11
C LEU A 94 0.02 5.93 3.09
N THR A 95 1.18 5.74 3.74
CA THR A 95 1.75 6.77 4.63
C THR A 95 2.19 8.03 3.88
N LEU A 96 2.74 7.90 2.68
CA LEU A 96 3.05 9.06 1.83
C LEU A 96 1.77 9.72 1.30
N TRP A 97 0.78 8.94 0.88
CA TRP A 97 -0.52 9.46 0.51
C TRP A 97 -1.17 10.25 1.66
N LEU A 98 -1.18 9.70 2.88
CA LEU A 98 -1.66 10.40 4.07
C LEU A 98 -0.92 11.73 4.32
N THR A 99 0.41 11.73 4.17
CA THR A 99 1.21 12.95 4.27
C THR A 99 0.77 13.98 3.24
N ASN A 100 0.58 13.57 1.99
CA ASN A 100 0.16 14.46 0.90
C ASN A 100 -1.24 15.07 1.18
N LEU A 101 -2.19 14.26 1.66
CA LEU A 101 -3.53 14.73 2.03
C LEU A 101 -3.47 15.79 3.14
N LEU A 102 -2.70 15.53 4.20
CA LEU A 102 -2.54 16.47 5.32
C LEU A 102 -1.89 17.78 4.87
N LEU A 103 -0.84 17.73 4.05
CA LEU A 103 -0.17 18.92 3.52
C LEU A 103 -1.07 19.70 2.55
N ALA A 104 -1.95 19.04 1.83
CA ALA A 104 -2.93 19.65 0.94
C ALA A 104 -4.20 20.15 1.66
N GLY A 105 -4.31 19.96 2.99
CA GLY A 105 -5.49 20.32 3.77
C GLY A 105 -6.76 19.55 3.39
N ARG A 106 -6.60 18.31 2.87
CA ARG A 106 -7.72 17.46 2.46
C ARG A 106 -8.31 16.71 3.67
N ASP A 107 -9.59 16.36 3.57
CA ASP A 107 -10.25 15.51 4.57
C ASP A 107 -9.74 14.06 4.45
N VAL A 108 -8.88 13.67 5.39
CA VAL A 108 -8.24 12.35 5.44
C VAL A 108 -9.25 11.23 5.70
N GLU A 109 -10.25 11.49 6.54
CA GLU A 109 -11.27 10.50 6.89
C GLU A 109 -12.15 10.22 5.68
N ALA A 110 -12.63 11.25 4.99
CA ALA A 110 -13.42 11.11 3.78
C ALA A 110 -12.64 10.40 2.66
N ALA A 111 -11.34 10.73 2.48
CA ALA A 111 -10.49 10.08 1.51
C ALA A 111 -10.27 8.58 1.84
N GLY A 112 -10.10 8.24 3.12
CA GLY A 112 -10.00 6.86 3.60
C GLY A 112 -11.29 6.06 3.40
N ASP A 113 -12.45 6.68 3.60
CA ASP A 113 -13.76 6.06 3.34
C ASP A 113 -13.96 5.77 1.86
N GLN A 114 -13.62 6.73 1.00
CA GLN A 114 -13.67 6.56 -0.46
C GLN A 114 -12.76 5.42 -0.92
N LEU A 115 -11.50 5.36 -0.44
CA LEU A 115 -10.60 4.28 -0.78
C LEU A 115 -11.19 2.92 -0.36
N SER A 116 -11.66 2.80 0.88
CA SER A 116 -12.25 1.57 1.39
C SER A 116 -13.47 1.11 0.58
N ALA A 117 -14.32 2.06 0.16
CA ALA A 117 -15.49 1.76 -0.67
C ALA A 117 -15.09 1.26 -2.07
N HIS A 118 -14.10 1.86 -2.71
CA HIS A 118 -13.63 1.41 -4.03
C HIS A 118 -13.01 0.01 -4.00
N LEU A 119 -12.36 -0.38 -2.88
CA LEU A 119 -11.73 -1.70 -2.77
C LEU A 119 -12.73 -2.86 -2.83
N ALA A 120 -14.02 -2.64 -2.53
CA ALA A 120 -15.02 -3.70 -2.45
C ALA A 120 -15.35 -4.35 -3.80
N ASP A 121 -15.26 -3.58 -4.90
CA ASP A 121 -15.77 -3.98 -6.22
C ASP A 121 -14.71 -3.90 -7.33
N LEU A 122 -13.42 -4.00 -6.97
CA LEU A 122 -12.35 -3.94 -7.96
C LEU A 122 -12.31 -5.22 -8.82
N PRO A 123 -12.08 -5.07 -10.14
CA PRO A 123 -12.07 -6.21 -11.07
C PRO A 123 -10.79 -7.06 -10.99
N GLY A 124 -9.80 -6.68 -10.19
CA GLY A 124 -8.53 -7.39 -10.02
C GLY A 124 -7.89 -7.12 -8.66
N PRO A 125 -6.89 -7.93 -8.27
CA PRO A 125 -6.30 -7.86 -6.95
C PRO A 125 -5.47 -6.59 -6.72
N VAL A 126 -5.56 -6.07 -5.49
CA VAL A 126 -4.82 -4.89 -5.02
C VAL A 126 -4.02 -5.23 -3.76
N VAL A 127 -2.75 -4.82 -3.75
CA VAL A 127 -1.85 -4.89 -2.59
C VAL A 127 -1.56 -3.48 -2.12
N LEU A 128 -1.96 -3.15 -0.91
CA LEU A 128 -1.74 -1.86 -0.26
C LEU A 128 -0.56 -1.96 0.70
N VAL A 129 0.41 -1.06 0.59
CA VAL A 129 1.57 -1.01 1.49
C VAL A 129 1.49 0.24 2.38
N SER A 130 1.71 0.06 3.68
CA SER A 130 1.77 1.17 4.62
C SER A 130 2.84 0.96 5.69
N ASN A 131 3.45 2.07 6.16
CA ASN A 131 4.28 2.01 7.35
C ASN A 131 3.40 1.95 8.60
N GLU A 132 3.72 1.01 9.49
CA GLU A 132 3.22 1.05 10.86
C GLU A 132 4.04 2.06 11.66
N VAL A 133 3.37 3.09 12.22
CA VAL A 133 3.98 4.21 12.93
C VAL A 133 3.48 4.38 14.36
N GLY A 134 2.55 3.53 14.80
CA GLY A 134 1.89 3.63 16.10
C GLY A 134 2.49 2.77 17.22
N LEU A 135 3.51 1.94 16.91
CA LEU A 135 4.12 1.02 17.90
C LEU A 135 5.22 1.66 18.76
N GLY A 136 5.50 2.94 18.55
CA GLY A 136 6.52 3.69 19.31
C GLY A 136 5.93 4.56 20.42
N VAL A 137 6.79 5.42 20.98
CA VAL A 137 6.36 6.44 21.95
C VAL A 137 5.51 7.49 21.23
N VAL A 138 4.45 7.97 21.88
CA VAL A 138 3.59 9.05 21.36
C VAL A 138 4.43 10.28 21.06
N PRO A 139 4.42 10.82 19.83
CA PRO A 139 5.24 11.97 19.46
C PRO A 139 4.87 13.24 20.23
N MET A 140 5.86 14.08 20.54
CA MET A 140 5.62 15.35 21.22
C MET A 140 4.98 16.41 20.30
N GLY A 141 5.28 16.39 19.01
CA GLY A 141 4.72 17.33 18.02
C GLY A 141 3.27 17.06 17.69
N GLU A 142 2.44 18.09 17.65
CA GLU A 142 1.00 17.97 17.35
C GLU A 142 0.75 17.35 15.97
N LEU A 143 1.43 17.83 14.94
CA LEU A 143 1.31 17.30 13.58
C LEU A 143 1.67 15.80 13.51
N SER A 144 2.72 15.39 14.24
CA SER A 144 3.12 13.99 14.29
C SER A 144 2.09 13.11 15.00
N ARG A 145 1.44 13.61 16.06
CA ARG A 145 0.34 12.89 16.72
C ARG A 145 -0.87 12.76 15.80
N THR A 146 -1.27 13.86 15.16
CA THR A 146 -2.35 13.87 14.17
C THR A 146 -2.09 12.85 13.06
N PHE A 147 -0.86 12.80 12.54
CA PHE A 147 -0.46 11.82 11.54
C PHE A 147 -0.59 10.38 12.04
N VAL A 148 -0.08 10.08 13.25
CA VAL A 148 -0.16 8.73 13.84
C VAL A 148 -1.62 8.31 14.06
N ASP A 149 -2.47 9.22 14.54
CA ASP A 149 -3.88 8.96 14.77
C ASP A 149 -4.63 8.65 13.46
N HIS A 150 -4.42 9.46 12.42
CA HIS A 150 -5.01 9.20 11.10
C HIS A 150 -4.48 7.91 10.47
N ALA A 151 -3.18 7.64 10.58
CA ALA A 151 -2.60 6.38 10.07
C ALA A 151 -3.25 5.17 10.75
N GLY A 152 -3.39 5.19 12.07
CA GLY A 152 -4.02 4.12 12.83
C GLY A 152 -5.49 3.87 12.43
N ARG A 153 -6.29 4.96 12.27
CA ARG A 153 -7.69 4.83 11.82
C ARG A 153 -7.79 4.31 10.40
N LEU A 154 -6.93 4.82 9.48
CA LEU A 154 -6.87 4.34 8.10
C LEU A 154 -6.52 2.85 8.05
N HIS A 155 -5.52 2.40 8.82
CA HIS A 155 -5.13 0.99 8.89
C HIS A 155 -6.27 0.10 9.40
N GLN A 156 -6.99 0.52 10.45
CA GLN A 156 -8.15 -0.24 10.96
C GLN A 156 -9.25 -0.38 9.91
N ARG A 157 -9.59 0.72 9.23
CA ARG A 157 -10.59 0.76 8.17
C ARG A 157 -10.23 -0.17 7.02
N LEU A 158 -9.00 -0.05 6.52
CA LEU A 158 -8.53 -0.88 5.41
C LEU A 158 -8.33 -2.35 5.82
N ALA A 159 -7.91 -2.64 7.05
CA ALA A 159 -7.83 -3.99 7.57
C ALA A 159 -9.20 -4.66 7.68
N ALA A 160 -10.26 -3.88 7.97
CA ALA A 160 -11.63 -4.39 7.96
C ALA A 160 -12.06 -4.80 6.54
N ALA A 161 -11.76 -3.99 5.53
CA ALA A 161 -12.08 -4.23 4.12
C ALA A 161 -11.21 -5.30 3.46
N ALA A 162 -9.94 -5.44 3.87
CA ALA A 162 -8.99 -6.37 3.25
C ALA A 162 -9.34 -7.84 3.54
N ASP A 163 -9.08 -8.71 2.56
CA ASP A 163 -9.19 -10.17 2.71
C ASP A 163 -7.98 -10.76 3.44
N ARG A 164 -6.81 -10.14 3.28
CA ARG A 164 -5.57 -10.49 3.97
C ARG A 164 -4.91 -9.26 4.57
N VAL A 165 -4.41 -9.39 5.80
CA VAL A 165 -3.57 -8.38 6.44
C VAL A 165 -2.28 -9.04 6.91
N ARG A 166 -1.14 -8.51 6.49
CA ARG A 166 0.20 -8.98 6.87
C ARG A 166 0.99 -7.89 7.59
N PHE A 167 1.69 -8.29 8.63
CA PHE A 167 2.71 -7.47 9.26
C PHE A 167 4.08 -8.00 8.89
N VAL A 168 4.98 -7.14 8.37
CA VAL A 168 6.34 -7.54 7.99
C VAL A 168 7.34 -6.93 8.95
N ALA A 169 8.11 -7.79 9.60
CA ALA A 169 9.22 -7.41 10.48
C ALA A 169 10.47 -8.21 10.10
N ALA A 170 11.62 -7.55 9.97
CA ALA A 170 12.89 -8.19 9.63
C ALA A 170 12.84 -9.08 8.36
N GLY A 171 12.04 -8.68 7.36
CA GLY A 171 11.81 -9.44 6.12
C GLY A 171 10.83 -10.61 6.25
N LEU A 172 10.32 -10.89 7.44
CA LEU A 172 9.43 -12.02 7.72
C LEU A 172 7.97 -11.53 7.79
N PRO A 173 7.05 -12.10 6.96
CA PRO A 173 5.63 -11.78 7.03
C PRO A 173 4.95 -12.59 8.15
N LEU A 174 4.08 -11.91 8.89
CA LEU A 174 3.15 -12.48 9.84
C LEU A 174 1.72 -12.17 9.38
N ASP A 175 0.89 -13.19 9.19
CA ASP A 175 -0.52 -12.99 8.86
C ASP A 175 -1.29 -12.54 10.11
N LEU A 176 -1.83 -11.32 10.10
CA LEU A 176 -2.77 -10.81 11.12
C LEU A 176 -4.22 -11.17 10.76
N LYS A 177 -4.51 -11.27 9.46
CA LYS A 177 -5.78 -11.75 8.92
C LYS A 177 -5.48 -12.60 7.70
N ALA A 178 -5.92 -13.86 7.71
CA ALA A 178 -5.79 -14.78 6.58
C ALA A 178 -7.08 -14.81 5.75
N PRO A 179 -7.00 -15.07 4.41
CA PRO A 179 -8.19 -15.25 3.59
C PRO A 179 -9.08 -16.37 4.14
N GLY A 180 -10.40 -16.12 4.20
CA GLY A 180 -11.36 -17.11 4.73
C GLY A 180 -11.38 -17.27 6.24
N GLY A 181 -10.53 -16.57 6.97
CA GLY A 181 -10.57 -16.51 8.43
C GLY A 181 -11.81 -15.76 8.91
N ARG A 182 -12.74 -16.44 9.59
CA ARG A 182 -13.84 -15.78 10.31
C ARG A 182 -13.25 -14.90 11.42
N ARG A 183 -13.84 -13.71 11.59
CA ARG A 183 -13.61 -12.87 12.78
C ARG A 183 -14.12 -13.58 14.01
#